data_caf05d2dcdab8c933adede9ae9726e25
#
_entry.id   caf05d2dcdab8c933adede9ae9726e25
#
_cell.length_a   1.000
_cell.length_b   1.000
_cell.length_c   1.000
_cell.angle_alpha   90.00
_cell.angle_beta   90.00
_cell.angle_gamma   90.00
#
_symmetry.space_group_name_H-M   'P 1'
#
loop_
_entity.id
_entity.type
_entity.pdbx_description
1 polymer ?
#
loop_
_entity_poly.entity_id
_entity_poly.type
_entity_poly.pdbx_seq_one_letter_code
_entity_poly.pdbx_strand_id
1 'polypeptide(L)'
;MIPRLITGCVLTATLLAGCAVNPVTGEQQLLLMSPGQELALGEQQYPINQQQQGGEYLLDPSLQEYVRGVGQKLARVSDQPQLPYEFVVLNNSTPNAWALPGGKIAVNRGLLTLLEDESELAAVLAHEIVHAAARHSAAAMSQQQVLGAGLAVLGATTQDSAYADLIALGGQLSGSAYIARYGRGNELQADRYGMKYMAAAGYDPAGAVRLQEKFVKLSEGRQAGPLDALFASHPPSQARVNANREYARQLPQGASNRAAYQRAIAQLKRDADAYDQFDKAQQAAASKQFAQALELVRNAQRQQPREAAFFEFEGDLLTQQEQFKAAYTAYDRAVQKNPGLFSHWLKRGLVAAKLKSYTDAERDLSRSLRYLETPHAHYYLGQVYEKQGQVRNAYSHYQTAAKAGGEIGSAAQARMQALNPQS
;
A
#
# COMPACT_ATOMS: atom_id res chain seq x y z
N MET A 1 -5.50 6.18 51.89
CA MET A 1 -4.99 7.27 51.00
C MET A 1 -3.71 6.89 50.23
N ILE A 2 -3.25 5.65 50.23
CA ILE A 2 -1.99 5.18 49.61
C ILE A 2 -2.13 4.66 48.15
N PRO A 3 -3.31 4.15 47.67
CA PRO A 3 -3.33 3.58 46.33
C PRO A 3 -3.29 4.60 45.14
N ARG A 4 -3.64 5.88 45.35
CA ARG A 4 -3.61 6.88 44.28
C ARG A 4 -2.22 7.40 43.90
N LEU A 5 -1.26 7.39 44.81
CA LEU A 5 0.14 7.78 44.55
C LEU A 5 0.90 6.73 43.73
N ILE A 6 0.63 5.44 43.97
CA ILE A 6 1.31 4.35 43.24
C ILE A 6 0.87 4.30 41.77
N THR A 7 -0.40 4.55 41.48
CA THR A 7 -0.91 4.58 40.09
C THR A 7 -0.32 5.76 39.29
N GLY A 8 -0.10 6.91 39.92
CA GLY A 8 0.54 8.06 39.27
C GLY A 8 2.02 7.82 38.95
N CYS A 9 2.77 7.17 39.84
CA CYS A 9 4.20 6.87 39.62
C CYS A 9 4.42 5.78 38.54
N VAL A 10 3.54 4.81 38.42
CA VAL A 10 3.62 3.78 37.38
C VAL A 10 3.33 4.37 35.99
N LEU A 11 2.35 5.27 35.87
CA LEU A 11 2.04 5.95 34.59
C LEU A 11 3.19 6.87 34.16
N THR A 12 3.83 7.58 35.08
CA THR A 12 4.97 8.47 34.77
C THR A 12 6.24 7.67 34.40
N ALA A 13 6.47 6.53 35.03
CA ALA A 13 7.61 5.67 34.70
C ALA A 13 7.47 4.99 33.33
N THR A 14 6.26 4.61 32.92
CA THR A 14 6.00 4.05 31.57
C THR A 14 6.13 5.08 30.45
N LEU A 15 5.82 6.34 30.69
CA LEU A 15 6.00 7.42 29.71
C LEU A 15 7.48 7.75 29.47
N LEU A 16 8.33 7.64 30.49
CA LEU A 16 9.79 7.84 30.36
C LEU A 16 10.49 6.66 29.64
N ALA A 17 9.95 5.46 29.73
CA ALA A 17 10.50 4.27 29.04
C ALA A 17 10.18 4.25 27.54
N GLY A 18 9.24 5.06 27.05
CA GLY A 18 8.85 5.13 25.64
C GLY A 18 9.51 6.26 24.84
N CYS A 19 10.39 7.09 25.43
CA CYS A 19 11.08 8.15 24.72
C CYS A 19 12.35 7.62 24.05
N ALA A 20 12.48 7.84 22.74
CA ALA A 20 13.69 7.53 21.97
C ALA A 20 14.12 8.76 21.15
N VAL A 21 15.41 8.84 20.83
CA VAL A 21 15.95 9.92 19.99
C VAL A 21 15.60 9.63 18.52
N ASN A 22 15.07 10.63 17.83
CA ASN A 22 14.91 10.59 16.38
C ASN A 22 16.30 10.58 15.71
N PRO A 23 16.64 9.56 14.94
CA PRO A 23 17.99 9.42 14.37
C PRO A 23 18.37 10.52 13.37
N VAL A 24 17.37 11.21 12.80
CA VAL A 24 17.56 12.26 11.79
C VAL A 24 17.70 13.65 12.42
N THR A 25 16.89 13.94 13.46
CA THR A 25 16.83 15.29 14.05
C THR A 25 17.53 15.41 15.39
N GLY A 26 17.75 14.30 16.09
CA GLY A 26 18.24 14.29 17.46
C GLY A 26 17.19 14.63 18.52
N GLU A 27 15.94 14.91 18.12
CA GLU A 27 14.85 15.25 19.04
C GLU A 27 14.26 14.00 19.71
N GLN A 28 13.67 14.18 20.90
CA GLN A 28 12.96 13.10 21.59
C GLN A 28 11.61 12.85 20.93
N GLN A 29 11.28 11.59 20.71
CA GLN A 29 9.98 11.16 20.20
C GLN A 29 9.44 9.95 20.96
N LEU A 30 8.13 9.80 21.01
CA LEU A 30 7.48 8.64 21.63
C LEU A 30 7.58 7.44 20.70
N LEU A 31 8.28 6.39 21.15
CA LEU A 31 8.45 5.14 20.42
C LEU A 31 8.24 3.95 21.37
N LEU A 32 7.13 3.26 21.21
CA LEU A 32 6.80 2.04 21.97
C LEU A 32 7.32 0.78 21.26
N MET A 33 7.75 0.91 20.02
CA MET A 33 8.26 -0.17 19.18
C MET A 33 9.79 -0.14 19.13
N SER A 34 10.42 -1.29 19.37
CA SER A 34 11.87 -1.42 19.23
C SER A 34 12.31 -1.44 17.75
N PRO A 35 13.57 -1.10 17.43
CA PRO A 35 14.07 -1.18 16.05
C PRO A 35 13.91 -2.57 15.40
N GLY A 36 14.10 -3.66 16.19
CA GLY A 36 13.88 -5.02 15.68
C GLY A 36 12.43 -5.32 15.34
N GLN A 37 11.49 -4.82 16.13
CA GLN A 37 10.05 -4.94 15.82
C GLN A 37 9.66 -4.14 14.58
N GLU A 38 10.27 -2.97 14.35
CA GLU A 38 10.04 -2.19 13.14
C GLU A 38 10.52 -2.90 11.88
N LEU A 39 11.73 -3.48 11.92
CA LEU A 39 12.24 -4.28 10.81
C LEU A 39 11.32 -5.45 10.50
N ALA A 40 10.95 -6.22 11.52
CA ALA A 40 10.04 -7.37 11.36
C ALA A 40 8.68 -6.95 10.79
N LEU A 41 8.11 -5.83 11.25
CA LEU A 41 6.86 -5.30 10.73
C LEU A 41 6.99 -4.91 9.26
N GLY A 42 8.06 -4.19 8.90
CA GLY A 42 8.32 -3.80 7.52
C GLY A 42 8.46 -5.00 6.59
N GLU A 43 9.24 -6.00 6.99
CA GLU A 43 9.41 -7.25 6.22
C GLU A 43 8.11 -8.03 6.05
N GLN A 44 7.28 -8.09 7.09
CA GLN A 44 5.98 -8.76 7.04
C GLN A 44 4.98 -8.02 6.15
N GLN A 45 4.90 -6.68 6.27
CA GLN A 45 3.88 -5.88 5.60
C GLN A 45 4.25 -5.55 4.14
N TYR A 46 5.51 -5.53 3.78
CA TYR A 46 5.96 -5.12 2.45
C TYR A 46 5.39 -5.99 1.32
N PRO A 47 5.53 -7.34 1.34
CA PRO A 47 4.92 -8.18 0.32
C PRO A 47 3.39 -8.10 0.33
N ILE A 48 2.75 -7.98 1.49
CA ILE A 48 1.30 -7.84 1.63
C ILE A 48 0.81 -6.59 0.89
N ASN A 49 1.45 -5.43 1.18
CA ASN A 49 1.09 -4.16 0.53
C ASN A 49 1.35 -4.19 -0.98
N GLN A 50 2.44 -4.80 -1.44
CA GLN A 50 2.69 -4.99 -2.87
C GLN A 50 1.56 -5.79 -3.53
N GLN A 51 1.18 -6.93 -2.97
CA GLN A 51 0.11 -7.77 -3.49
C GLN A 51 -1.24 -7.02 -3.55
N GLN A 52 -1.56 -6.22 -2.55
CA GLN A 52 -2.80 -5.45 -2.48
C GLN A 52 -2.83 -4.25 -3.44
N GLN A 53 -1.67 -3.76 -3.87
CA GLN A 53 -1.55 -2.58 -4.72
C GLN A 53 -1.16 -2.90 -6.17
N GLY A 54 -1.50 -4.10 -6.65
CA GLY A 54 -1.31 -4.49 -8.05
C GLY A 54 0.00 -5.23 -8.34
N GLY A 55 0.83 -5.46 -7.31
CA GLY A 55 2.11 -6.15 -7.44
C GLY A 55 3.21 -5.30 -8.10
N GLU A 56 4.35 -5.90 -8.32
CA GLU A 56 5.47 -5.27 -9.01
C GLU A 56 5.14 -4.99 -10.48
N TYR A 57 5.58 -3.84 -11.00
CA TYR A 57 5.50 -3.51 -12.43
C TYR A 57 6.53 -4.30 -13.22
N LEU A 58 6.09 -5.31 -13.95
CA LEU A 58 6.95 -6.31 -14.63
C LEU A 58 7.24 -5.99 -16.10
N LEU A 59 6.57 -5.01 -16.72
CA LEU A 59 6.71 -4.74 -18.16
C LEU A 59 8.06 -4.15 -18.53
N ASP A 60 8.74 -3.51 -17.57
CA ASP A 60 10.07 -2.91 -17.74
C ASP A 60 10.97 -3.17 -16.52
N PRO A 61 11.72 -4.28 -16.51
CA PRO A 61 12.69 -4.54 -15.44
C PRO A 61 13.78 -3.47 -15.31
N SER A 62 14.12 -2.78 -16.41
CA SER A 62 15.15 -1.72 -16.37
C SER A 62 14.68 -0.50 -15.58
N LEU A 63 13.38 -0.21 -15.57
CA LEU A 63 12.80 0.83 -14.73
C LEU A 63 12.89 0.48 -13.24
N GLN A 64 12.67 -0.80 -12.86
CA GLN A 64 12.86 -1.26 -11.49
C GLN A 64 14.30 -1.01 -11.02
N GLU A 65 15.29 -1.43 -11.83
CA GLU A 65 16.71 -1.21 -11.53
C GLU A 65 17.08 0.28 -11.44
N TYR A 66 16.52 1.09 -12.33
CA TYR A 66 16.75 2.53 -12.34
C TYR A 66 16.24 3.19 -11.04
N VAL A 67 15.00 2.94 -10.65
CA VAL A 67 14.41 3.48 -9.41
C VAL A 67 15.17 2.97 -8.19
N ARG A 68 15.51 1.68 -8.17
CA ARG A 68 16.34 1.08 -7.11
C ARG A 68 17.72 1.76 -7.02
N GLY A 69 18.37 2.03 -8.16
CA GLY A 69 19.65 2.71 -8.22
C GLY A 69 19.62 4.12 -7.64
N VAL A 70 18.60 4.91 -7.98
CA VAL A 70 18.38 6.26 -7.41
C VAL A 70 18.14 6.16 -5.89
N GLY A 71 17.25 5.26 -5.45
CA GLY A 71 16.94 5.04 -4.05
C GLY A 71 18.17 4.62 -3.23
N GLN A 72 18.94 3.66 -3.71
CA GLN A 72 20.16 3.18 -3.05
C GLN A 72 21.24 4.27 -2.96
N LYS A 73 21.34 5.14 -3.96
CA LYS A 73 22.27 6.26 -3.94
C LYS A 73 21.92 7.27 -2.85
N LEU A 74 20.63 7.55 -2.64
CA LEU A 74 20.11 8.40 -1.58
C LEU A 74 20.24 7.74 -0.19
N ALA A 75 19.90 6.46 -0.08
CA ALA A 75 19.98 5.70 1.17
C ALA A 75 21.38 5.69 1.78
N ARG A 76 22.43 5.58 0.94
CA ARG A 76 23.83 5.60 1.39
C ARG A 76 24.26 6.89 2.08
N VAL A 77 23.63 8.01 1.78
CA VAL A 77 23.95 9.33 2.35
C VAL A 77 22.91 9.77 3.40
N SER A 78 21.96 8.90 3.74
CA SER A 78 20.96 9.16 4.77
C SER A 78 21.56 9.07 6.18
N ASP A 79 20.83 9.57 7.17
CA ASP A 79 21.23 9.48 8.59
C ASP A 79 21.13 8.05 9.15
N GLN A 80 20.54 7.08 8.38
CA GLN A 80 20.45 5.65 8.74
C GLN A 80 20.84 4.74 7.54
N PRO A 81 22.08 4.81 7.02
CA PRO A 81 22.48 4.09 5.81
C PRO A 81 22.52 2.56 5.98
N GLN A 82 22.51 2.06 7.21
CA GLN A 82 22.52 0.62 7.55
C GLN A 82 21.16 -0.05 7.50
N LEU A 83 20.06 0.70 7.34
CA LEU A 83 18.75 0.08 7.18
C LEU A 83 18.70 -0.75 5.87
N PRO A 84 17.98 -1.89 5.87
CA PRO A 84 17.85 -2.75 4.70
C PRO A 84 16.86 -2.14 3.69
N TYR A 85 17.24 -1.01 3.07
CA TYR A 85 16.38 -0.32 2.12
C TYR A 85 16.07 -1.16 0.89
N GLU A 86 14.80 -1.27 0.59
CA GLU A 86 14.28 -1.86 -0.64
C GLU A 86 13.37 -0.87 -1.37
N PHE A 87 13.44 -0.90 -2.70
CA PHE A 87 12.68 0.00 -3.57
C PHE A 87 11.99 -0.81 -4.65
N VAL A 88 10.69 -0.59 -4.84
CA VAL A 88 9.89 -1.26 -5.86
C VAL A 88 8.98 -0.27 -6.60
N VAL A 89 8.84 -0.46 -7.89
CA VAL A 89 7.78 0.20 -8.68
C VAL A 89 6.58 -0.73 -8.73
N LEU A 90 5.43 -0.23 -8.26
CA LEU A 90 4.17 -0.98 -8.27
C LEU A 90 3.36 -0.72 -9.53
N ASN A 91 2.65 -1.75 -9.99
CA ASN A 91 1.76 -1.66 -11.16
C ASN A 91 0.41 -1.03 -10.80
N ASN A 92 0.46 0.24 -10.38
CA ASN A 92 -0.72 0.99 -9.98
C ASN A 92 -0.76 2.35 -10.70
N SER A 93 -1.90 2.68 -11.36
CA SER A 93 -2.10 3.97 -12.05
C SER A 93 -2.28 5.13 -11.07
N THR A 94 -2.75 4.88 -9.84
CA THR A 94 -2.94 5.93 -8.84
C THR A 94 -1.58 6.49 -8.42
N PRO A 95 -1.30 7.79 -8.63
CA PRO A 95 -0.04 8.39 -8.20
C PRO A 95 0.11 8.28 -6.68
N ASN A 96 1.14 7.58 -6.23
CA ASN A 96 1.47 7.45 -4.81
C ASN A 96 2.91 6.96 -4.62
N ALA A 97 3.47 7.23 -3.44
CA ALA A 97 4.66 6.59 -2.91
C ALA A 97 4.44 6.39 -1.40
N TRP A 98 5.17 5.44 -0.80
CA TRP A 98 5.06 5.20 0.63
C TRP A 98 6.29 4.47 1.17
N ALA A 99 6.54 4.66 2.46
CA ALA A 99 7.55 3.93 3.21
C ALA A 99 6.93 3.16 4.38
N LEU A 100 7.37 1.92 4.56
CA LEU A 100 7.13 1.15 5.78
C LEU A 100 8.36 1.22 6.70
N PRO A 101 8.19 0.91 8.00
CA PRO A 101 9.31 0.75 8.91
C PRO A 101 10.40 -0.16 8.34
N GLY A 102 11.66 0.09 8.67
CA GLY A 102 12.78 -0.71 8.18
C GLY A 102 13.24 -0.39 6.76
N GLY A 103 12.76 0.72 6.14
CA GLY A 103 13.26 1.17 4.83
C GLY A 103 12.63 0.46 3.62
N LYS A 104 11.43 -0.10 3.75
CA LYS A 104 10.70 -0.73 2.66
C LYS A 104 9.87 0.35 1.92
N ILE A 105 10.28 0.70 0.71
CA ILE A 105 9.77 1.85 -0.05
C ILE A 105 9.17 1.39 -1.38
N ALA A 106 8.01 1.92 -1.70
CA ALA A 106 7.36 1.69 -2.99
C ALA A 106 6.95 3.00 -3.66
N VAL A 107 6.97 3.00 -4.98
CA VAL A 107 6.46 4.08 -5.81
C VAL A 107 5.53 3.50 -6.88
N ASN A 108 4.34 4.07 -7.02
CA ASN A 108 3.41 3.65 -8.05
C ASN A 108 3.83 4.17 -9.42
N ARG A 109 3.68 3.35 -10.48
CA ARG A 109 4.00 3.78 -11.84
C ARG A 109 3.27 5.07 -12.27
N GLY A 110 2.05 5.28 -11.74
CA GLY A 110 1.29 6.49 -12.00
C GLY A 110 1.94 7.77 -11.47
N LEU A 111 2.71 7.70 -10.37
CA LEU A 111 3.48 8.84 -9.91
C LEU A 111 4.67 9.14 -10.84
N LEU A 112 5.37 8.10 -11.31
CA LEU A 112 6.52 8.28 -12.21
C LEU A 112 6.15 9.02 -13.50
N THR A 113 4.94 8.86 -14.03
CA THR A 113 4.50 9.57 -15.23
C THR A 113 4.28 11.07 -15.02
N LEU A 114 4.11 11.53 -13.76
CA LEU A 114 3.96 12.94 -13.41
C LEU A 114 5.29 13.68 -13.23
N LEU A 115 6.38 12.94 -13.02
CA LEU A 115 7.70 13.51 -12.79
C LEU A 115 8.39 13.85 -14.12
N GLU A 116 9.20 14.91 -14.11
CA GLU A 116 9.88 15.42 -15.31
C GLU A 116 11.33 14.99 -15.43
N ASP A 117 12.02 14.80 -14.30
CA ASP A 117 13.43 14.48 -14.25
C ASP A 117 13.80 13.61 -13.02
N GLU A 118 15.06 13.13 -12.99
CA GLU A 118 15.55 12.26 -11.93
C GLU A 118 15.63 12.99 -10.58
N SER A 119 15.81 14.33 -10.57
CA SER A 119 15.83 15.07 -9.31
C SER A 119 14.45 15.14 -8.65
N GLU A 120 13.35 15.15 -9.42
CA GLU A 120 11.99 15.00 -8.87
C GLU A 120 11.76 13.58 -8.34
N LEU A 121 12.25 12.53 -9.02
CA LEU A 121 12.25 11.18 -8.48
C LEU A 121 13.09 11.07 -7.21
N ALA A 122 14.28 11.67 -7.20
CA ALA A 122 15.14 11.72 -6.02
C ALA A 122 14.45 12.44 -4.86
N ALA A 123 13.67 13.49 -5.12
CA ALA A 123 12.88 14.18 -4.08
C ALA A 123 11.82 13.27 -3.45
N VAL A 124 11.06 12.51 -4.26
CA VAL A 124 10.10 11.52 -3.75
C VAL A 124 10.80 10.47 -2.89
N LEU A 125 11.84 9.82 -3.43
CA LEU A 125 12.51 8.73 -2.73
C LEU A 125 13.26 9.20 -1.48
N ALA A 126 13.89 10.39 -1.50
CA ALA A 126 14.54 10.97 -0.34
C ALA A 126 13.55 11.32 0.77
N HIS A 127 12.38 11.83 0.42
CA HIS A 127 11.28 12.08 1.35
C HIS A 127 10.84 10.79 2.05
N GLU A 128 10.64 9.71 1.31
CA GLU A 128 10.27 8.40 1.87
C GLU A 128 11.40 7.79 2.72
N ILE A 129 12.65 7.97 2.31
CA ILE A 129 13.82 7.55 3.11
C ILE A 129 13.84 8.27 4.45
N VAL A 130 13.52 9.58 4.49
CA VAL A 130 13.45 10.31 5.77
C VAL A 130 12.33 9.75 6.65
N HIS A 131 11.14 9.44 6.11
CA HIS A 131 10.07 8.83 6.89
C HIS A 131 10.51 7.52 7.55
N ALA A 132 11.25 6.69 6.85
CA ALA A 132 11.81 5.45 7.40
C ALA A 132 12.94 5.72 8.42
N ALA A 133 13.90 6.57 8.06
CA ALA A 133 15.08 6.88 8.90
C ALA A 133 14.70 7.61 10.19
N ALA A 134 13.76 8.55 10.14
CA ALA A 134 13.23 9.29 11.29
C ALA A 134 12.21 8.48 12.10
N ARG A 135 11.85 7.28 11.65
CA ARG A 135 10.91 6.36 12.29
C ARG A 135 9.49 6.95 12.46
N HIS A 136 9.04 7.78 11.51
CA HIS A 136 7.77 8.50 11.58
C HIS A 136 6.56 7.56 11.70
N SER A 137 6.57 6.42 10.99
CA SER A 137 5.49 5.42 11.07
C SER A 137 5.40 4.81 12.46
N ALA A 138 6.53 4.43 13.06
CA ALA A 138 6.57 3.85 14.40
C ALA A 138 6.14 4.85 15.48
N ALA A 139 6.51 6.12 15.32
CA ALA A 139 6.07 7.19 16.21
C ALA A 139 4.55 7.43 16.10
N ALA A 140 4.00 7.46 14.89
CA ALA A 140 2.56 7.59 14.67
C ALA A 140 1.78 6.41 15.28
N MET A 141 2.25 5.16 15.10
CA MET A 141 1.66 3.98 15.74
C MET A 141 1.69 4.07 17.26
N SER A 142 2.82 4.49 17.83
CA SER A 142 2.98 4.65 19.28
C SER A 142 2.02 5.69 19.84
N GLN A 143 1.83 6.82 19.14
CA GLN A 143 0.85 7.83 19.51
C GLN A 143 -0.58 7.30 19.47
N GLN A 144 -0.95 6.55 18.44
CA GLN A 144 -2.27 5.92 18.33
C GLN A 144 -2.52 4.91 19.44
N GLN A 145 -1.52 4.10 19.81
CA GLN A 145 -1.64 3.15 20.93
C GLN A 145 -1.90 3.88 22.26
N VAL A 146 -1.18 4.95 22.53
CA VAL A 146 -1.37 5.75 23.77
C VAL A 146 -2.76 6.41 23.79
N LEU A 147 -3.19 6.99 22.66
CA LEU A 147 -4.52 7.58 22.54
C LEU A 147 -5.62 6.52 22.72
N GLY A 148 -5.48 5.35 22.09
CA GLY A 148 -6.41 4.24 22.21
C GLY A 148 -6.51 3.72 23.65
N ALA A 149 -5.38 3.56 24.33
CA ALA A 149 -5.34 3.16 25.73
C ALA A 149 -5.98 4.22 26.64
N GLY A 150 -5.73 5.51 26.40
CA GLY A 150 -6.35 6.62 27.12
C GLY A 150 -7.88 6.65 26.95
N LEU A 151 -8.37 6.46 25.73
CA LEU A 151 -9.79 6.39 25.43
C LEU A 151 -10.45 5.16 26.07
N ALA A 152 -9.77 3.99 26.07
CA ALA A 152 -10.27 2.79 26.73
C ALA A 152 -10.41 2.98 28.25
N VAL A 153 -9.46 3.65 28.90
CA VAL A 153 -9.55 4.01 30.32
C VAL A 153 -10.71 4.97 30.59
N LEU A 154 -10.89 6.00 29.74
CA LEU A 154 -12.02 6.92 29.83
C LEU A 154 -13.36 6.22 29.60
N GLY A 155 -13.45 5.36 28.59
CA GLY A 155 -14.64 4.56 28.28
C GLY A 155 -15.01 3.58 29.40
N ALA A 156 -14.02 3.02 30.09
CA ALA A 156 -14.27 2.15 31.26
C ALA A 156 -14.78 2.94 32.49
N THR A 157 -14.54 4.24 32.55
CA THR A 157 -14.96 5.11 33.66
C THR A 157 -16.29 5.85 33.36
N THR A 158 -16.69 5.93 32.10
CA THR A 158 -17.94 6.54 31.65
C THR A 158 -18.82 5.47 30.98
N GLN A 159 -20.04 5.28 31.43
CA GLN A 159 -21.00 4.33 30.80
C GLN A 159 -21.58 4.87 29.47
N ASP A 160 -20.84 5.70 28.75
CA ASP A 160 -21.32 6.37 27.55
C ASP A 160 -20.93 5.59 26.29
N SER A 161 -21.93 5.11 25.51
CA SER A 161 -21.79 4.27 24.34
C SER A 161 -21.01 4.93 23.17
N ALA A 162 -20.96 6.26 23.11
CA ALA A 162 -20.24 7.01 22.07
C ALA A 162 -18.72 6.74 22.05
N TYR A 163 -18.15 6.41 23.22
CA TYR A 163 -16.73 6.07 23.31
C TYR A 163 -16.43 4.63 22.90
N ALA A 164 -17.38 3.70 23.05
CA ALA A 164 -17.23 2.32 22.60
C ALA A 164 -17.15 2.24 21.06
N ASP A 165 -17.94 3.05 20.35
CA ASP A 165 -17.92 3.15 18.90
C ASP A 165 -16.60 3.74 18.38
N LEU A 166 -16.02 4.71 19.09
CA LEU A 166 -14.73 5.31 18.75
C LEU A 166 -13.55 4.33 18.92
N ILE A 167 -13.62 3.48 19.96
CA ILE A 167 -12.64 2.41 20.23
C ILE A 167 -12.76 1.31 19.18
N ALA A 168 -13.99 0.92 18.79
CA ALA A 168 -14.25 -0.05 17.73
C ALA A 168 -13.74 0.46 16.37
N LEU A 169 -13.93 1.74 16.05
CA LEU A 169 -13.41 2.38 14.83
C LEU A 169 -11.87 2.40 14.80
N GLY A 170 -11.22 2.69 15.92
CA GLY A 170 -9.76 2.63 16.06
C GLY A 170 -9.18 1.23 15.88
N GLY A 171 -9.89 0.19 16.35
CA GLY A 171 -9.52 -1.21 16.18
C GLY A 171 -9.71 -1.74 14.74
N GLN A 172 -10.70 -1.23 14.00
CA GLN A 172 -10.92 -1.61 12.59
C GLN A 172 -9.91 -0.99 11.62
N LEU A 173 -9.32 0.15 11.96
CA LEU A 173 -8.28 0.79 11.14
C LEU A 173 -6.93 0.07 11.16
N SER A 174 -6.73 -0.88 12.07
CA SER A 174 -5.49 -1.67 12.17
C SER A 174 -5.39 -2.84 11.16
N GLY A 175 -6.43 -3.10 10.37
CA GLY A 175 -6.50 -4.27 9.47
C GLY A 175 -6.43 -3.98 7.97
N SER A 176 -6.54 -2.72 7.52
CA SER A 176 -6.57 -2.41 6.09
C SER A 176 -5.58 -1.30 5.72
N ALA A 177 -4.66 -1.63 4.81
CA ALA A 177 -3.72 -0.74 4.12
C ALA A 177 -3.05 0.31 5.04
N TYR A 178 -1.98 -0.09 5.70
CA TYR A 178 -1.18 0.77 6.55
C TYR A 178 -0.42 1.82 5.70
N ILE A 179 -1.13 2.88 5.30
CA ILE A 179 -0.50 4.11 4.82
C ILE A 179 -0.58 5.11 5.97
N ALA A 180 0.57 5.38 6.60
CA ALA A 180 0.64 6.35 7.69
C ALA A 180 0.23 7.74 7.20
N ARG A 181 -0.67 8.42 7.91
CA ARG A 181 -0.88 9.84 7.75
C ARG A 181 0.12 10.57 8.65
N TYR A 182 1.00 11.33 8.04
CA TYR A 182 2.01 12.06 8.79
C TYR A 182 1.53 13.44 9.20
N GLY A 183 1.96 13.88 10.36
CA GLY A 183 1.69 15.24 10.82
C GLY A 183 2.46 16.26 9.98
N ARG A 184 1.96 17.51 9.93
CA ARG A 184 2.57 18.64 9.19
C ARG A 184 4.05 18.82 9.52
N GLY A 185 4.45 18.61 10.78
CA GLY A 185 5.85 18.67 11.21
C GLY A 185 6.72 17.59 10.56
N ASN A 186 6.23 16.34 10.48
CA ASN A 186 6.93 15.24 9.85
C ASN A 186 7.12 15.47 8.35
N GLU A 187 6.14 16.08 7.69
CA GLU A 187 6.23 16.42 6.26
C GLU A 187 7.32 17.48 5.99
N LEU A 188 7.37 18.56 6.79
CA LEU A 188 8.43 19.59 6.70
C LEU A 188 9.80 19.00 7.01
N GLN A 189 9.89 18.09 7.95
CA GLN A 189 11.10 17.37 8.29
C GLN A 189 11.55 16.47 7.13
N ALA A 190 10.63 15.70 6.54
CA ALA A 190 10.89 14.83 5.39
C ALA A 190 11.37 15.63 4.17
N ASP A 191 10.75 16.76 3.89
CA ASP A 191 11.18 17.68 2.83
C ASP A 191 12.62 18.20 3.09
N ARG A 192 12.85 18.75 4.28
CA ARG A 192 14.14 19.38 4.62
C ARG A 192 15.31 18.39 4.56
N TYR A 193 15.19 17.25 5.25
CA TYR A 193 16.25 16.24 5.28
C TYR A 193 16.35 15.47 3.97
N GLY A 194 15.24 15.29 3.27
CA GLY A 194 15.23 14.75 1.91
C GLY A 194 16.06 15.59 0.95
N MET A 195 15.93 16.92 0.96
CA MET A 195 16.76 17.81 0.17
C MET A 195 18.24 17.77 0.58
N LYS A 196 18.54 17.59 1.88
CA LYS A 196 19.92 17.36 2.35
C LYS A 196 20.51 16.08 1.72
N TYR A 197 19.73 14.98 1.68
CA TYR A 197 20.17 13.73 1.05
C TYR A 197 20.32 13.87 -0.46
N MET A 198 19.38 14.59 -1.13
CA MET A 198 19.51 14.90 -2.56
C MET A 198 20.83 15.61 -2.87
N ALA A 199 21.15 16.70 -2.14
CA ALA A 199 22.39 17.46 -2.32
C ALA A 199 23.63 16.59 -2.07
N ALA A 200 23.65 15.81 -0.98
CA ALA A 200 24.74 14.89 -0.65
C ALA A 200 24.93 13.78 -1.71
N ALA A 201 23.86 13.35 -2.35
CA ALA A 201 23.89 12.40 -3.46
C ALA A 201 24.16 13.05 -4.82
N GLY A 202 24.34 14.38 -4.90
CA GLY A 202 24.64 15.12 -6.13
C GLY A 202 23.40 15.40 -7.02
N TYR A 203 22.18 15.29 -6.48
CA TYR A 203 20.95 15.70 -7.14
C TYR A 203 20.64 17.18 -6.84
N ASP A 204 19.93 17.82 -7.80
CA ASP A 204 19.49 19.21 -7.64
C ASP A 204 18.30 19.31 -6.64
N PRO A 205 18.48 19.95 -5.45
CA PRO A 205 17.41 20.11 -4.47
C PRO A 205 16.21 20.92 -5.00
N ALA A 206 16.38 21.72 -6.05
CA ALA A 206 15.29 22.44 -6.70
C ALA A 206 14.24 21.48 -7.31
N GLY A 207 14.56 20.21 -7.54
CA GLY A 207 13.62 19.17 -7.91
C GLY A 207 12.50 18.99 -6.89
N ALA A 208 12.80 19.03 -5.58
CA ALA A 208 11.81 18.98 -4.52
C ALA A 208 10.85 20.19 -4.53
N VAL A 209 11.38 21.38 -4.84
CA VAL A 209 10.57 22.60 -4.97
C VAL A 209 9.60 22.46 -6.14
N ARG A 210 10.11 22.10 -7.34
CA ARG A 210 9.27 21.90 -8.54
C ARG A 210 8.17 20.86 -8.32
N LEU A 211 8.51 19.77 -7.65
CA LEU A 211 7.55 18.72 -7.32
C LEU A 211 6.42 19.25 -6.41
N GLN A 212 6.77 19.97 -5.33
CA GLN A 212 5.77 20.53 -4.41
C GLN A 212 4.91 21.61 -5.07
N GLU A 213 5.48 22.47 -5.92
CA GLU A 213 4.74 23.45 -6.73
C GLU A 213 3.72 22.75 -7.65
N LYS A 214 4.15 21.66 -8.30
CA LYS A 214 3.28 20.82 -9.13
C LYS A 214 2.14 20.23 -8.32
N PHE A 215 2.41 19.68 -7.14
CA PHE A 215 1.38 19.10 -6.27
C PHE A 215 0.39 20.14 -5.74
N VAL A 216 0.85 21.32 -5.33
CA VAL A 216 -0.04 22.43 -4.95
C VAL A 216 -0.96 22.79 -6.10
N LYS A 217 -0.41 23.02 -7.30
CA LYS A 217 -1.19 23.34 -8.50
C LYS A 217 -2.22 22.24 -8.83
N LEU A 218 -1.85 20.97 -8.69
CA LEU A 218 -2.74 19.83 -8.92
C LEU A 218 -3.78 19.66 -7.80
N SER A 219 -3.60 20.23 -6.62
CA SER A 219 -4.57 20.19 -5.51
C SER A 219 -5.62 21.32 -5.58
N GLU A 220 -5.33 22.41 -6.29
CA GLU A 220 -6.22 23.56 -6.40
C GLU A 220 -7.47 23.25 -7.23
N GLY A 221 -8.64 23.61 -6.71
CA GLY A 221 -9.93 23.50 -7.43
C GLY A 221 -10.43 22.08 -7.68
N ARG A 222 -9.87 21.08 -7.02
CA ARG A 222 -10.19 19.66 -7.27
C ARG A 222 -11.41 19.15 -6.51
N GLN A 223 -12.26 18.43 -7.25
CA GLN A 223 -13.10 17.36 -6.69
C GLN A 223 -12.28 16.07 -6.58
N ALA A 224 -12.75 15.07 -5.81
CA ALA A 224 -12.08 13.78 -5.60
C ALA A 224 -11.47 13.18 -6.89
N GLY A 225 -10.24 12.64 -6.79
CA GLY A 225 -9.54 12.12 -7.95
C GLY A 225 -8.30 11.27 -7.64
N PRO A 226 -7.55 10.82 -8.66
CA PRO A 226 -6.45 9.86 -8.52
C PRO A 226 -5.34 10.27 -7.54
N LEU A 227 -5.16 11.56 -7.25
CA LEU A 227 -4.14 12.07 -6.32
C LEU A 227 -4.60 12.13 -4.85
N ASP A 228 -5.86 11.77 -4.56
CA ASP A 228 -6.39 11.91 -3.20
C ASP A 228 -5.63 11.03 -2.19
N ALA A 229 -5.21 9.84 -2.60
CA ALA A 229 -4.44 8.95 -1.74
C ALA A 229 -3.07 9.56 -1.38
N LEU A 230 -2.36 10.14 -2.36
CA LEU A 230 -1.09 10.83 -2.16
C LEU A 230 -1.27 12.06 -1.27
N PHE A 231 -2.28 12.89 -1.54
CA PHE A 231 -2.51 14.12 -0.77
C PHE A 231 -3.10 13.87 0.61
N ALA A 232 -3.73 12.72 0.84
CA ALA A 232 -4.18 12.30 2.17
C ALA A 232 -3.02 11.88 3.08
N SER A 233 -1.97 11.26 2.53
CA SER A 233 -0.76 10.88 3.26
C SER A 233 0.25 12.03 3.33
N HIS A 234 0.43 12.78 2.23
CA HIS A 234 1.41 13.85 2.04
C HIS A 234 0.72 15.15 1.56
N PRO A 235 0.03 15.88 2.44
CA PRO A 235 -0.73 17.06 2.03
C PRO A 235 0.18 18.15 1.43
N PRO A 236 -0.04 18.56 0.16
CA PRO A 236 0.69 19.66 -0.42
C PRO A 236 0.24 20.98 0.21
N SER A 237 1.16 21.93 0.36
CA SER A 237 0.81 23.25 0.82
C SER A 237 1.79 24.32 0.34
N GLN A 238 1.31 25.55 0.18
CA GLN A 238 2.17 26.67 -0.17
C GLN A 238 3.24 26.93 0.91
N ALA A 239 2.97 26.57 2.17
CA ALA A 239 3.94 26.67 3.26
C ALA A 239 5.13 25.73 3.02
N ARG A 240 4.89 24.48 2.57
CA ARG A 240 5.94 23.52 2.19
C ARG A 240 6.74 24.05 0.99
N VAL A 241 6.09 24.55 -0.05
CA VAL A 241 6.77 25.16 -1.21
C VAL A 241 7.72 26.28 -0.77
N ASN A 242 7.25 27.18 0.09
CA ASN A 242 8.05 28.32 0.54
C ASN A 242 9.24 27.87 1.40
N ALA A 243 9.03 26.94 2.33
CA ALA A 243 10.10 26.37 3.16
C ALA A 243 11.15 25.63 2.29
N ASN A 244 10.70 24.83 1.33
CA ASN A 244 11.58 24.10 0.41
C ASN A 244 12.40 25.05 -0.46
N ARG A 245 11.78 26.10 -1.00
CA ARG A 245 12.46 27.12 -1.81
C ARG A 245 13.56 27.86 -1.02
N GLU A 246 13.27 28.22 0.22
CA GLU A 246 14.25 28.86 1.10
C GLU A 246 15.40 27.94 1.46
N TYR A 247 15.12 26.68 1.75
CA TYR A 247 16.16 25.74 2.11
C TYR A 247 17.00 25.29 0.89
N ALA A 248 16.37 25.09 -0.27
CA ALA A 248 17.09 24.73 -1.50
C ALA A 248 18.17 25.75 -1.90
N ARG A 249 17.96 27.06 -1.62
CA ARG A 249 18.95 28.12 -1.87
C ARG A 249 20.22 27.99 -1.04
N GLN A 250 20.15 27.28 0.08
CA GLN A 250 21.28 27.08 1.01
C GLN A 250 22.09 25.82 0.67
N LEU A 251 21.58 24.98 -0.22
CA LEU A 251 22.19 23.72 -0.60
C LEU A 251 22.96 23.86 -1.94
N PRO A 252 24.02 23.07 -2.15
CA PRO A 252 24.70 23.04 -3.43
C PRO A 252 23.74 22.56 -4.55
N GLN A 253 23.87 23.19 -5.70
CA GLN A 253 23.17 22.73 -6.90
C GLN A 253 23.72 21.38 -7.35
N GLY A 254 22.85 20.56 -7.97
CA GLY A 254 23.19 19.23 -8.44
C GLY A 254 22.60 18.93 -9.82
N ALA A 255 22.62 17.66 -10.19
CA ALA A 255 22.13 17.21 -11.48
C ALA A 255 20.62 16.96 -11.47
N SER A 256 19.91 17.42 -12.52
CA SER A 256 18.52 17.05 -12.77
C SER A 256 18.38 15.71 -13.51
N ASN A 257 19.39 15.33 -14.30
CA ASN A 257 19.45 14.10 -15.10
C ASN A 257 18.17 13.84 -15.94
N ARG A 258 17.54 14.91 -16.46
CA ARG A 258 16.27 14.84 -17.20
C ARG A 258 16.31 13.81 -18.35
N ALA A 259 17.38 13.83 -19.16
CA ALA A 259 17.47 12.91 -20.30
C ALA A 259 17.57 11.43 -19.88
N ALA A 260 18.25 11.14 -18.77
CA ALA A 260 18.33 9.78 -18.23
C ALA A 260 16.95 9.32 -17.73
N TYR A 261 16.28 10.15 -16.97
CA TYR A 261 14.92 9.89 -16.49
C TYR A 261 13.93 9.64 -17.62
N GLN A 262 13.94 10.51 -18.64
CA GLN A 262 13.03 10.37 -19.77
C GLN A 262 13.24 9.06 -20.57
N ARG A 263 14.48 8.57 -20.63
CA ARG A 263 14.79 7.25 -21.21
C ARG A 263 14.27 6.12 -20.30
N ALA A 264 14.46 6.24 -18.99
CA ALA A 264 14.03 5.23 -18.03
C ALA A 264 12.50 5.02 -18.04
N ILE A 265 11.70 6.10 -18.17
CA ILE A 265 10.23 5.99 -18.22
C ILE A 265 9.67 5.85 -19.65
N ALA A 266 10.52 5.60 -20.65
CA ALA A 266 10.09 5.57 -22.04
C ALA A 266 9.04 4.49 -22.32
N GLN A 267 9.14 3.31 -21.64
CA GLN A 267 8.12 2.25 -21.78
C GLN A 267 6.78 2.71 -21.19
N LEU A 268 6.77 3.31 -20.00
CA LEU A 268 5.53 3.85 -19.40
C LEU A 268 4.86 4.86 -20.33
N LYS A 269 5.65 5.71 -20.99
CA LYS A 269 5.11 6.70 -21.95
C LYS A 269 4.53 6.04 -23.20
N ARG A 270 5.18 5.00 -23.74
CA ARG A 270 4.64 4.25 -24.87
C ARG A 270 3.32 3.56 -24.54
N ASP A 271 3.19 3.10 -23.29
CA ASP A 271 2.01 2.37 -22.80
C ASP A 271 0.90 3.31 -22.26
N ALA A 272 1.13 4.65 -22.28
CA ALA A 272 0.22 5.62 -21.68
C ALA A 272 -1.22 5.49 -22.19
N ASP A 273 -1.39 5.37 -23.52
CA ASP A 273 -2.71 5.24 -24.15
C ASP A 273 -3.41 3.93 -23.72
N ALA A 274 -2.66 2.83 -23.56
CA ALA A 274 -3.23 1.57 -23.10
C ALA A 274 -3.73 1.68 -21.66
N TYR A 275 -2.97 2.34 -20.79
CA TYR A 275 -3.40 2.58 -19.42
C TYR A 275 -4.55 3.58 -19.30
N ASP A 276 -4.59 4.62 -20.14
CA ASP A 276 -5.74 5.54 -20.22
C ASP A 276 -7.03 4.81 -20.64
N GLN A 277 -6.95 3.91 -21.63
CA GLN A 277 -8.08 3.05 -22.00
C GLN A 277 -8.51 2.14 -20.85
N PHE A 278 -7.56 1.60 -20.09
CA PHE A 278 -7.84 0.78 -18.94
C PHE A 278 -8.51 1.56 -17.80
N ASP A 279 -8.01 2.74 -17.47
CA ASP A 279 -8.60 3.62 -16.45
C ASP A 279 -10.03 4.05 -16.85
N LYS A 280 -10.26 4.36 -18.13
CA LYS A 280 -11.61 4.61 -18.67
C LYS A 280 -12.51 3.37 -18.59
N ALA A 281 -11.96 2.17 -18.82
CA ALA A 281 -12.71 0.92 -18.68
C ALA A 281 -13.17 0.71 -17.23
N GLN A 282 -12.33 1.00 -16.25
CA GLN A 282 -12.69 0.93 -14.84
C GLN A 282 -13.80 1.93 -14.48
N GLN A 283 -13.73 3.17 -14.98
CA GLN A 283 -14.76 4.19 -14.79
C GLN A 283 -16.10 3.79 -15.43
N ALA A 284 -16.06 3.24 -16.64
CA ALA A 284 -17.26 2.73 -17.31
C ALA A 284 -17.90 1.57 -16.52
N ALA A 285 -17.09 0.65 -15.99
CA ALA A 285 -17.58 -0.44 -15.14
C ALA A 285 -18.19 0.06 -13.82
N ALA A 286 -17.58 1.04 -13.16
CA ALA A 286 -18.12 1.69 -11.98
C ALA A 286 -19.49 2.34 -12.25
N SER A 287 -19.67 2.85 -13.48
CA SER A 287 -20.93 3.39 -14.00
C SER A 287 -21.89 2.30 -14.54
N LYS A 288 -21.57 1.01 -14.34
CA LYS A 288 -22.34 -0.15 -14.85
C LYS A 288 -22.44 -0.25 -16.37
N GLN A 289 -21.59 0.44 -17.11
CA GLN A 289 -21.50 0.41 -18.56
C GLN A 289 -20.61 -0.75 -19.03
N PHE A 290 -20.99 -1.99 -18.71
CA PHE A 290 -20.12 -3.17 -18.87
C PHE A 290 -19.71 -3.48 -20.31
N ALA A 291 -20.57 -3.23 -21.29
CA ALA A 291 -20.23 -3.41 -22.70
C ALA A 291 -19.12 -2.45 -23.15
N GLN A 292 -19.24 -1.18 -22.78
CA GLN A 292 -18.22 -0.17 -23.06
C GLN A 292 -16.91 -0.47 -22.32
N ALA A 293 -16.98 -0.88 -21.06
CA ALA A 293 -15.80 -1.28 -20.27
C ALA A 293 -15.05 -2.44 -20.94
N LEU A 294 -15.80 -3.43 -21.47
CA LEU A 294 -15.21 -4.58 -22.17
C LEU A 294 -14.53 -4.18 -23.49
N GLU A 295 -15.11 -3.26 -24.23
CA GLU A 295 -14.48 -2.73 -25.45
C GLU A 295 -13.18 -1.97 -25.13
N LEU A 296 -13.21 -1.09 -24.13
CA LEU A 296 -12.08 -0.28 -23.71
C LEU A 296 -10.92 -1.15 -23.21
N VAL A 297 -11.19 -2.15 -22.35
CA VAL A 297 -10.12 -3.03 -21.86
C VAL A 297 -9.52 -3.89 -22.97
N ARG A 298 -10.32 -4.33 -23.94
CA ARG A 298 -9.82 -5.04 -25.12
C ARG A 298 -8.98 -4.14 -26.04
N ASN A 299 -9.28 -2.85 -26.10
CA ASN A 299 -8.43 -1.85 -26.77
C ASN A 299 -7.08 -1.74 -26.06
N ALA A 300 -7.08 -1.65 -24.72
CA ALA A 300 -5.86 -1.64 -23.92
C ALA A 300 -5.02 -2.91 -24.15
N GLN A 301 -5.64 -4.09 -24.17
CA GLN A 301 -4.96 -5.37 -24.45
C GLN A 301 -4.30 -5.42 -25.85
N ARG A 302 -4.91 -4.79 -26.85
CA ARG A 302 -4.32 -4.73 -28.21
C ARG A 302 -3.08 -3.85 -28.24
N GLN A 303 -3.06 -2.76 -27.47
CA GLN A 303 -1.93 -1.84 -27.40
C GLN A 303 -0.80 -2.39 -26.52
N GLN A 304 -1.13 -3.01 -25.37
CA GLN A 304 -0.13 -3.65 -24.50
C GLN A 304 -0.54 -5.08 -24.12
N PRO A 305 -0.24 -6.06 -24.99
CA PRO A 305 -0.69 -7.44 -24.80
C PRO A 305 0.04 -8.20 -23.68
N ARG A 306 1.08 -7.63 -23.07
CA ARG A 306 1.82 -8.24 -21.96
C ARG A 306 1.25 -7.87 -20.60
N GLU A 307 0.37 -6.85 -20.49
CA GLU A 307 -0.16 -6.35 -19.22
C GLU A 307 -1.22 -7.31 -18.64
N ALA A 308 -0.89 -7.95 -17.52
CA ALA A 308 -1.76 -8.93 -16.88
C ALA A 308 -3.05 -8.33 -16.32
N ALA A 309 -2.98 -7.11 -15.78
CA ALA A 309 -4.13 -6.43 -15.17
C ALA A 309 -5.29 -6.22 -16.16
N PHE A 310 -4.99 -6.04 -17.44
CA PHE A 310 -6.04 -5.89 -18.45
C PHE A 310 -6.85 -7.18 -18.66
N PHE A 311 -6.19 -8.33 -18.61
CA PHE A 311 -6.85 -9.63 -18.72
C PHE A 311 -7.58 -10.02 -17.43
N GLU A 312 -7.03 -9.64 -16.27
CA GLU A 312 -7.75 -9.81 -14.99
C GLU A 312 -9.07 -9.04 -15.02
N PHE A 313 -9.02 -7.77 -15.44
CA PHE A 313 -10.21 -6.92 -15.47
C PHE A 313 -11.24 -7.37 -16.53
N GLU A 314 -10.80 -7.86 -17.70
CA GLU A 314 -11.70 -8.52 -18.65
C GLU A 314 -12.41 -9.70 -17.98
N GLY A 315 -11.69 -10.52 -17.22
CA GLY A 315 -12.25 -11.62 -16.45
C GLY A 315 -13.30 -11.15 -15.43
N ASP A 316 -13.04 -10.04 -14.73
CA ASP A 316 -13.99 -9.43 -13.78
C ASP A 316 -15.31 -9.03 -14.48
N LEU A 317 -15.22 -8.34 -15.63
CA LEU A 317 -16.38 -7.93 -16.42
C LEU A 317 -17.18 -9.12 -16.94
N LEU A 318 -16.51 -10.17 -17.42
CA LEU A 318 -17.14 -11.39 -17.90
C LEU A 318 -17.77 -12.19 -16.76
N THR A 319 -17.16 -12.19 -15.59
CA THR A 319 -17.73 -12.82 -14.37
C THR A 319 -19.00 -12.12 -13.94
N GLN A 320 -19.03 -10.78 -13.99
CA GLN A 320 -20.23 -9.98 -13.68
C GLN A 320 -21.37 -10.23 -14.65
N GLN A 321 -21.06 -10.67 -15.89
CA GLN A 321 -22.03 -11.08 -16.91
C GLN A 321 -22.32 -12.58 -16.89
N GLU A 322 -21.87 -13.30 -15.88
CA GLU A 322 -21.99 -14.77 -15.72
C GLU A 322 -21.39 -15.59 -16.89
N GLN A 323 -20.52 -14.99 -17.69
CA GLN A 323 -19.82 -15.65 -18.78
C GLN A 323 -18.58 -16.43 -18.28
N PHE A 324 -18.80 -17.36 -17.35
CA PHE A 324 -17.75 -18.01 -16.56
C PHE A 324 -16.67 -18.70 -17.40
N LYS A 325 -17.00 -19.34 -18.52
CA LYS A 325 -15.98 -19.97 -19.39
C LYS A 325 -15.04 -18.94 -20.03
N ALA A 326 -15.59 -17.82 -20.48
CA ALA A 326 -14.79 -16.74 -21.05
C ALA A 326 -13.95 -16.04 -19.97
N ALA A 327 -14.54 -15.81 -18.77
CA ALA A 327 -13.85 -15.26 -17.63
C ALA A 327 -12.65 -16.13 -17.20
N TYR A 328 -12.83 -17.45 -17.13
CA TYR A 328 -11.74 -18.38 -16.84
C TYR A 328 -10.58 -18.21 -17.83
N THR A 329 -10.88 -18.11 -19.13
CA THR A 329 -9.86 -17.90 -20.17
C THR A 329 -9.13 -16.56 -20.00
N ALA A 330 -9.85 -15.49 -19.63
CA ALA A 330 -9.24 -14.19 -19.39
C ALA A 330 -8.33 -14.22 -18.15
N TYR A 331 -8.76 -14.79 -17.04
CA TYR A 331 -7.92 -14.94 -15.85
C TYR A 331 -6.73 -15.90 -16.09
N ASP A 332 -6.89 -16.92 -16.94
CA ASP A 332 -5.79 -17.80 -17.32
C ASP A 332 -4.67 -17.03 -18.02
N ARG A 333 -5.03 -16.12 -18.93
CA ARG A 333 -4.07 -15.19 -19.56
C ARG A 333 -3.40 -14.28 -18.55
N ALA A 334 -4.15 -13.75 -17.55
CA ALA A 334 -3.58 -12.94 -16.49
C ALA A 334 -2.54 -13.72 -15.67
N VAL A 335 -2.86 -14.94 -15.25
CA VAL A 335 -1.94 -15.85 -14.55
C VAL A 335 -0.68 -16.14 -15.36
N GLN A 336 -0.81 -16.40 -16.67
CA GLN A 336 0.34 -16.66 -17.55
C GLN A 336 1.29 -15.47 -17.67
N LYS A 337 0.75 -14.24 -17.66
CA LYS A 337 1.52 -12.99 -17.77
C LYS A 337 2.16 -12.56 -16.46
N ASN A 338 1.46 -12.71 -15.36
CA ASN A 338 1.95 -12.44 -14.02
C ASN A 338 1.51 -13.52 -13.03
N PRO A 339 2.27 -14.63 -12.91
CA PRO A 339 1.96 -15.68 -11.94
C PRO A 339 2.25 -15.30 -10.49
N GLY A 340 2.88 -14.14 -10.24
CA GLY A 340 3.27 -13.66 -8.91
C GLY A 340 2.18 -12.88 -8.17
N LEU A 341 1.03 -12.59 -8.78
CA LEU A 341 -0.04 -11.81 -8.14
C LEU A 341 -1.16 -12.74 -7.64
N PHE A 342 -1.49 -12.63 -6.34
CA PHE A 342 -2.47 -13.49 -5.68
C PHE A 342 -3.86 -13.41 -6.31
N SER A 343 -4.28 -12.21 -6.74
CA SER A 343 -5.63 -11.96 -7.25
C SER A 343 -5.93 -12.74 -8.52
N HIS A 344 -4.94 -12.92 -9.39
CA HIS A 344 -5.09 -13.70 -10.62
C HIS A 344 -5.48 -15.16 -10.32
N TRP A 345 -4.79 -15.79 -9.36
CA TRP A 345 -5.09 -17.15 -8.91
C TRP A 345 -6.41 -17.24 -8.17
N LEU A 346 -6.67 -16.28 -7.25
CA LEU A 346 -7.93 -16.21 -6.51
C LEU A 346 -9.12 -16.19 -7.47
N LYS A 347 -9.13 -15.23 -8.39
CA LYS A 347 -10.26 -15.00 -9.31
C LYS A 347 -10.45 -16.17 -10.27
N ARG A 348 -9.36 -16.74 -10.83
CA ARG A 348 -9.46 -17.94 -11.66
C ARG A 348 -10.02 -19.11 -10.89
N GLY A 349 -9.57 -19.34 -9.65
CA GLY A 349 -10.07 -20.39 -8.76
C GLY A 349 -11.54 -20.23 -8.42
N LEU A 350 -12.01 -19.00 -8.17
CA LEU A 350 -13.42 -18.70 -7.94
C LEU A 350 -14.29 -19.08 -9.14
N VAL A 351 -13.86 -18.73 -10.33
CA VAL A 351 -14.59 -19.07 -11.56
C VAL A 351 -14.52 -20.57 -11.87
N ALA A 352 -13.40 -21.23 -11.57
CA ALA A 352 -13.29 -22.69 -11.67
C ALA A 352 -14.31 -23.39 -10.76
N ALA A 353 -14.50 -22.89 -9.53
CA ALA A 353 -15.52 -23.40 -8.61
C ALA A 353 -16.96 -23.22 -9.17
N LYS A 354 -17.25 -22.05 -9.78
CA LYS A 354 -18.55 -21.82 -10.47
C LYS A 354 -18.78 -22.79 -11.63
N LEU A 355 -17.72 -23.15 -12.35
CA LEU A 355 -17.74 -24.14 -13.43
C LEU A 355 -17.75 -25.59 -12.90
N LYS A 356 -17.74 -25.79 -11.60
CA LYS A 356 -17.66 -27.10 -10.91
C LYS A 356 -16.35 -27.87 -11.16
N SER A 357 -15.30 -27.17 -11.64
CA SER A 357 -13.94 -27.71 -11.78
C SER A 357 -13.22 -27.62 -10.43
N TYR A 358 -13.67 -28.43 -9.46
CA TYR A 358 -13.24 -28.30 -8.06
C TYR A 358 -11.75 -28.56 -7.85
N THR A 359 -11.13 -29.46 -8.63
CA THR A 359 -9.67 -29.70 -8.59
C THR A 359 -8.88 -28.47 -9.02
N ASP A 360 -9.31 -27.79 -10.10
CA ASP A 360 -8.65 -26.56 -10.56
C ASP A 360 -8.89 -25.43 -9.57
N ALA A 361 -10.09 -25.32 -9.00
CA ALA A 361 -10.41 -24.33 -7.99
C ALA A 361 -9.53 -24.50 -6.73
N GLU A 362 -9.38 -25.73 -6.23
CA GLU A 362 -8.50 -26.06 -5.10
C GLU A 362 -7.05 -25.65 -5.37
N ARG A 363 -6.52 -26.05 -6.52
CA ARG A 363 -5.14 -25.72 -6.93
C ARG A 363 -4.93 -24.21 -6.96
N ASP A 364 -5.83 -23.47 -7.60
CA ASP A 364 -5.68 -22.03 -7.82
C ASP A 364 -5.90 -21.23 -6.53
N LEU A 365 -6.90 -21.56 -5.73
CA LEU A 365 -7.14 -20.93 -4.43
C LEU A 365 -5.99 -21.21 -3.44
N SER A 366 -5.48 -22.44 -3.43
CA SER A 366 -4.29 -22.78 -2.62
C SER A 366 -3.03 -22.05 -3.12
N ARG A 367 -2.91 -21.81 -4.42
CA ARG A 367 -1.80 -21.03 -4.98
C ARG A 367 -1.90 -19.56 -4.60
N SER A 368 -3.10 -18.98 -4.62
CA SER A 368 -3.35 -17.61 -4.16
C SER A 368 -2.89 -17.39 -2.72
N LEU A 369 -3.19 -18.32 -1.80
CA LEU A 369 -2.79 -18.24 -0.40
C LEU A 369 -1.26 -18.24 -0.17
N ARG A 370 -0.47 -18.75 -1.14
CA ARG A 370 1.01 -18.67 -1.03
C ARG A 370 1.55 -17.26 -1.26
N TYR A 371 0.82 -16.43 -1.97
CA TYR A 371 1.19 -15.04 -2.23
C TYR A 371 0.59 -14.08 -1.21
N LEU A 372 -0.69 -14.30 -0.87
CA LEU A 372 -1.38 -13.51 0.14
C LEU A 372 -2.46 -14.35 0.81
N GLU A 373 -2.34 -14.53 2.11
CA GLU A 373 -3.34 -15.20 2.93
C GLU A 373 -4.56 -14.28 3.08
N THR A 374 -5.69 -14.69 2.47
CA THR A 374 -6.92 -13.90 2.49
C THR A 374 -8.10 -14.71 3.04
N PRO A 375 -8.98 -14.08 3.85
CA PRO A 375 -10.20 -14.73 4.32
C PRO A 375 -11.09 -15.26 3.20
N HIS A 376 -11.13 -14.55 2.07
CA HIS A 376 -11.89 -14.95 0.88
C HIS A 376 -11.36 -16.28 0.32
N ALA A 377 -10.04 -16.40 0.10
CA ALA A 377 -9.47 -17.64 -0.41
C ALA A 377 -9.73 -18.84 0.53
N HIS A 378 -9.61 -18.62 1.84
CA HIS A 378 -9.98 -19.64 2.84
C HIS A 378 -11.44 -20.02 2.78
N TYR A 379 -12.35 -19.04 2.73
CA TYR A 379 -13.78 -19.30 2.65
C TYR A 379 -14.16 -20.13 1.42
N TYR A 380 -13.66 -19.75 0.25
CA TYR A 380 -13.96 -20.46 -0.99
C TYR A 380 -13.26 -21.82 -1.10
N LEU A 381 -12.07 -21.99 -0.53
CA LEU A 381 -11.48 -23.33 -0.36
C LEU A 381 -12.32 -24.21 0.54
N GLY A 382 -12.86 -23.66 1.63
CA GLY A 382 -13.84 -24.36 2.45
C GLY A 382 -15.03 -24.86 1.65
N GLN A 383 -15.60 -24.03 0.79
CA GLN A 383 -16.71 -24.43 -0.09
C GLN A 383 -16.29 -25.52 -1.11
N VAL A 384 -15.09 -25.41 -1.69
CA VAL A 384 -14.56 -26.40 -2.64
C VAL A 384 -14.41 -27.75 -1.94
N TYR A 385 -13.74 -27.80 -0.78
CA TYR A 385 -13.58 -29.04 -0.01
C TYR A 385 -14.91 -29.65 0.44
N GLU A 386 -15.88 -28.81 0.78
CA GLU A 386 -17.21 -29.27 1.11
C GLU A 386 -17.89 -29.95 -0.11
N LYS A 387 -17.77 -29.38 -1.32
CA LYS A 387 -18.27 -29.99 -2.57
C LYS A 387 -17.57 -31.29 -2.95
N GLN A 388 -16.31 -31.44 -2.50
CA GLN A 388 -15.54 -32.69 -2.68
C GLN A 388 -15.80 -33.72 -1.55
N GLY A 389 -16.66 -33.42 -0.55
CA GLY A 389 -16.93 -34.29 0.58
C GLY A 389 -15.81 -34.29 1.65
N GLN A 390 -14.85 -33.40 1.55
CA GLN A 390 -13.71 -33.29 2.46
C GLN A 390 -14.03 -32.39 3.69
N VAL A 391 -14.99 -32.81 4.51
CA VAL A 391 -15.60 -32.02 5.59
C VAL A 391 -14.56 -31.47 6.57
N ARG A 392 -13.53 -32.25 6.93
CA ARG A 392 -12.49 -31.82 7.87
C ARG A 392 -11.67 -30.66 7.30
N ASN A 393 -11.29 -30.73 6.03
CA ASN A 393 -10.55 -29.67 5.35
C ASN A 393 -11.42 -28.41 5.21
N ALA A 394 -12.70 -28.59 4.81
CA ALA A 394 -13.66 -27.48 4.73
C ALA A 394 -13.77 -26.74 6.06
N TYR A 395 -13.95 -27.48 7.17
CA TYR A 395 -14.09 -26.89 8.50
C TYR A 395 -12.84 -26.08 8.89
N SER A 396 -11.64 -26.60 8.69
CA SER A 396 -10.37 -25.89 8.99
C SER A 396 -10.26 -24.56 8.22
N HIS A 397 -10.60 -24.56 6.95
CA HIS A 397 -10.55 -23.34 6.14
C HIS A 397 -11.64 -22.34 6.55
N TYR A 398 -12.87 -22.77 6.85
CA TYR A 398 -13.88 -21.88 7.40
C TYR A 398 -13.48 -21.32 8.77
N GLN A 399 -12.83 -22.11 9.63
CA GLN A 399 -12.32 -21.63 10.91
C GLN A 399 -11.31 -20.50 10.77
N THR A 400 -10.44 -20.57 9.77
CA THR A 400 -9.49 -19.48 9.45
C THR A 400 -10.24 -18.26 8.92
N ALA A 401 -11.16 -18.43 7.98
CA ALA A 401 -11.94 -17.31 7.41
C ALA A 401 -12.80 -16.60 8.47
N ALA A 402 -13.35 -17.35 9.43
CA ALA A 402 -14.18 -16.83 10.50
C ALA A 402 -13.49 -15.81 11.42
N LYS A 403 -12.16 -15.86 11.51
CA LYS A 403 -11.36 -14.91 12.32
C LYS A 403 -11.37 -13.48 11.75
N ALA A 404 -11.69 -13.31 10.48
CA ALA A 404 -11.65 -12.01 9.83
C ALA A 404 -12.80 -11.07 10.23
N GLY A 405 -13.88 -11.59 10.80
CA GLY A 405 -15.10 -10.82 11.05
C GLY A 405 -15.82 -10.41 9.76
N GLY A 406 -16.76 -9.47 9.88
CA GLY A 406 -17.54 -8.96 8.75
C GLY A 406 -18.38 -10.05 8.04
N GLU A 407 -18.74 -9.76 6.79
CA GLU A 407 -19.62 -10.64 5.99
C GLU A 407 -19.02 -12.03 5.75
N ILE A 408 -17.76 -12.09 5.35
CA ILE A 408 -17.04 -13.34 5.04
C ILE A 408 -16.81 -14.17 6.31
N GLY A 409 -16.47 -13.52 7.44
CA GLY A 409 -16.31 -14.18 8.73
C GLY A 409 -17.64 -14.78 9.22
N SER A 410 -18.73 -14.03 9.13
CA SER A 410 -20.09 -14.50 9.51
C SER A 410 -20.56 -15.66 8.63
N ALA A 411 -20.32 -15.56 7.31
CA ALA A 411 -20.63 -16.65 6.37
C ALA A 411 -19.83 -17.93 6.68
N ALA A 412 -18.56 -17.78 7.03
CA ALA A 412 -17.70 -18.90 7.43
C ALA A 412 -18.20 -19.57 8.73
N GLN A 413 -18.57 -18.77 9.75
CA GLN A 413 -19.14 -19.28 11.00
C GLN A 413 -20.45 -20.08 10.77
N ALA A 414 -21.34 -19.56 9.93
CA ALA A 414 -22.57 -20.27 9.56
C ALA A 414 -22.29 -21.63 8.89
N ARG A 415 -21.26 -21.70 8.00
CA ARG A 415 -20.86 -22.96 7.38
C ARG A 415 -20.25 -23.93 8.37
N MET A 416 -19.43 -23.46 9.32
CA MET A 416 -18.89 -24.30 10.39
C MET A 416 -19.99 -24.93 11.25
N GLN A 417 -21.01 -24.15 11.60
CA GLN A 417 -22.16 -24.66 12.37
C GLN A 417 -22.90 -25.74 11.59
N ALA A 418 -23.14 -25.52 10.30
CA ALA A 418 -23.83 -26.50 9.44
C ALA A 418 -23.03 -27.82 9.23
N LEU A 419 -21.71 -27.77 9.33
CA LEU A 419 -20.82 -28.94 9.20
C LEU A 419 -20.55 -29.66 10.52
N ASN A 420 -20.94 -29.08 11.66
CA ASN A 420 -20.74 -29.68 12.96
C ASN A 420 -21.86 -30.67 13.25
N PRO A 421 -21.58 -32.00 13.36
CA PRO A 421 -22.62 -33.02 13.57
C PRO A 421 -23.25 -33.00 14.98
N GLN A 422 -22.86 -32.05 15.84
CA GLN A 422 -23.36 -31.92 17.22
C GLN A 422 -24.31 -30.72 17.41
N SER A 423 -24.74 -30.04 16.35
CA SER A 423 -25.72 -28.96 16.41
C SER A 423 -27.10 -29.40 16.00
#